data_ac7cf26da6c0e234a38be16a3b8ef6a3
#
_entry.id   ac7cf26da6c0e234a38be16a3b8ef6a3
#
_cell.length_a   1.000
_cell.length_b   1.000
_cell.length_c   1.000
_cell.angle_alpha   90.00
_cell.angle_beta   90.00
_cell.angle_gamma   90.00
#
_symmetry.space_group_name_H-M   'P 1'
#
loop_
_entity.id
_entity.type
_entity.pdbx_description
1 polymer ?
#
loop_
_entity_poly.entity_id
_entity_poly.type
_entity_poly.pdbx_seq_one_letter_code
_entity_poly.pdbx_strand_id
1 'polypeptide(L)'
;VPSNTLDQLLVQLDELKRDFDRNSRARILKILAQLERRRFADADSLSRFHETLLFIRAYPPSAQILRRVEKILSSFSTRVETLSEAGADLSPLENVEISGVSGTFVEDTFSYSITRWLVLRHPSQVSIDWEAHEDEYRLAATWPRFLPLLEEDALVEANVPYLDWLHAAKGRGLRDLGWLIERFERLPLAEKEKAELYESLKLYVRWELGDSRATRTLMKRPVRKIFYHTKPLLRRSDVSLAREFAEPSIPLQRLSRSQGEAVLNLARETSTMRYRELYGFTHGDARRVFRADIGRGVEVFLMGVPPDRRLPLRAYHAGLIFKNGVPACYVEGLSLFERMEIGFNIYYTFREGESAWIYARVLKIFRQLLGVTTFSIDPYQLGYENEEGIESGAFWFYRKLGFRPTLARVVKMMKAEERKLAARPTSRTPARILRQLSEGHMLLEIPPAFRSRWDKFQIRNVGLAVQRRMASRFDGDAVKIRRASVESVTRALGVRTKDWSENEGRALEDLALVLALIPDLARWTKDEKRDIVRIVCAKAGTAESRYLRLLQRHSRLRDAIIKLGS
;
A
#
# COMPACT_ATOMS: atom_id res chain seq x y z
N VAL A 1 30.88 -18.33 -34.79
CA VAL A 1 30.46 -17.23 -33.96
C VAL A 1 30.47 -17.75 -32.51
N PRO A 2 31.27 -17.17 -31.58
CA PRO A 2 31.25 -17.62 -30.20
C PRO A 2 29.83 -17.51 -29.66
N SER A 3 29.29 -18.58 -29.07
CA SER A 3 27.98 -18.55 -28.45
C SER A 3 28.08 -17.65 -27.20
N ASN A 4 27.30 -16.57 -27.13
CA ASN A 4 27.25 -15.75 -25.95
C ASN A 4 26.86 -16.61 -24.73
N THR A 5 27.54 -16.40 -23.61
CA THR A 5 27.19 -17.05 -22.34
C THR A 5 25.80 -16.59 -21.90
N LEU A 6 25.16 -17.35 -20.99
CA LEU A 6 23.85 -16.99 -20.43
C LEU A 6 23.89 -15.58 -19.83
N ASP A 7 24.90 -15.30 -19.01
CA ASP A 7 25.05 -14.00 -18.35
C ASP A 7 25.21 -12.84 -19.34
N GLN A 8 26.02 -13.02 -20.40
CA GLN A 8 26.16 -12.03 -21.45
C GLN A 8 24.83 -11.70 -22.15
N LEU A 9 23.99 -12.71 -22.40
CA LEU A 9 22.67 -12.50 -23.01
C LEU A 9 21.72 -11.76 -22.05
N LEU A 10 21.76 -12.07 -20.75
CA LEU A 10 20.96 -11.39 -19.73
C LEU A 10 21.36 -9.93 -19.58
N VAL A 11 22.68 -9.64 -19.50
CA VAL A 11 23.20 -8.26 -19.44
C VAL A 11 22.78 -7.47 -20.68
N GLN A 12 22.97 -8.02 -21.88
CA GLN A 12 22.57 -7.36 -23.11
C GLN A 12 21.06 -7.09 -23.18
N LEU A 13 20.22 -8.03 -22.72
CA LEU A 13 18.78 -7.85 -22.71
C LEU A 13 18.36 -6.74 -21.73
N ASP A 14 18.99 -6.72 -20.55
CA ASP A 14 18.73 -5.69 -19.54
C ASP A 14 19.13 -4.29 -20.00
N GLU A 15 20.27 -4.14 -20.68
CA GLU A 15 20.68 -2.87 -21.29
C GLU A 15 19.70 -2.40 -22.37
N LEU A 16 19.23 -3.33 -23.22
CA LEU A 16 18.36 -3.03 -24.36
C LEU A 16 16.88 -2.82 -23.98
N LYS A 17 16.43 -3.26 -22.78
CA LYS A 17 15.01 -3.20 -22.38
C LYS A 17 14.41 -1.79 -22.40
N ARG A 18 15.27 -0.75 -22.33
CA ARG A 18 14.88 0.69 -22.36
C ARG A 18 15.18 1.37 -23.67
N ASP A 19 15.65 0.63 -24.66
CA ASP A 19 15.97 1.16 -25.97
C ASP A 19 14.90 0.76 -26.99
N PHE A 20 14.29 1.74 -27.63
CA PHE A 20 13.09 1.56 -28.45
C PHE A 20 13.32 1.78 -29.94
N ASP A 21 14.58 1.93 -30.39
CA ASP A 21 14.92 2.07 -31.80
C ASP A 21 14.74 0.74 -32.59
N ARG A 22 14.81 0.82 -33.90
CA ARG A 22 14.58 -0.32 -34.80
C ARG A 22 15.65 -1.42 -34.63
N ASN A 23 16.91 -1.05 -34.43
CA ASN A 23 18.01 -2.01 -34.32
C ASN A 23 17.94 -2.76 -33.00
N SER A 24 17.67 -2.04 -31.90
CA SER A 24 17.48 -2.62 -30.57
C SER A 24 16.31 -3.61 -30.55
N ARG A 25 15.21 -3.33 -31.26
CA ARG A 25 14.08 -4.29 -31.38
C ARG A 25 14.51 -5.60 -32.04
N ALA A 26 15.31 -5.56 -33.12
CA ALA A 26 15.80 -6.76 -33.77
C ALA A 26 16.73 -7.57 -32.85
N ARG A 27 17.62 -6.88 -32.14
CA ARG A 27 18.52 -7.50 -31.14
C ARG A 27 17.76 -8.15 -30.01
N ILE A 28 16.77 -7.46 -29.41
CA ILE A 28 15.90 -8.01 -28.35
C ILE A 28 15.23 -9.30 -28.82
N LEU A 29 14.65 -9.33 -30.03
CA LEU A 29 14.01 -10.55 -30.56
C LEU A 29 14.99 -11.71 -30.69
N LYS A 30 16.23 -11.45 -31.17
CA LYS A 30 17.28 -12.46 -31.31
C LYS A 30 17.70 -13.01 -29.94
N ILE A 31 17.91 -12.14 -28.94
CA ILE A 31 18.31 -12.53 -27.59
C ILE A 31 17.19 -13.34 -26.92
N LEU A 32 15.92 -12.87 -27.00
CA LEU A 32 14.78 -13.61 -26.48
C LEU A 32 14.65 -15.01 -27.10
N ALA A 33 14.94 -15.16 -28.42
CA ALA A 33 14.94 -16.45 -29.10
C ALA A 33 16.02 -17.42 -28.57
N GLN A 34 17.15 -16.89 -28.16
CA GLN A 34 18.23 -17.67 -27.56
C GLN A 34 17.91 -18.06 -26.14
N LEU A 35 17.45 -17.09 -25.29
CA LEU A 35 17.12 -17.33 -23.89
C LEU A 35 15.90 -18.25 -23.71
N GLU A 36 14.94 -18.22 -24.64
CA GLU A 36 13.77 -19.13 -24.60
C GLU A 36 14.19 -20.61 -24.61
N ARG A 37 15.31 -20.97 -25.26
CA ARG A 37 15.84 -22.32 -25.41
C ARG A 37 16.91 -22.69 -24.39
N ARG A 38 17.39 -21.74 -23.60
CA ARG A 38 18.46 -21.98 -22.61
C ARG A 38 17.90 -22.57 -21.32
N ARG A 39 18.66 -23.48 -20.75
CA ARG A 39 18.47 -23.92 -19.35
C ARG A 39 19.15 -22.90 -18.43
N PHE A 40 18.53 -22.62 -17.32
CA PHE A 40 19.06 -21.80 -16.25
C PHE A 40 19.64 -22.76 -15.19
N ALA A 41 20.78 -22.44 -14.65
CA ALA A 41 21.45 -23.25 -13.65
C ALA A 41 21.18 -22.78 -12.21
N ASP A 42 20.69 -21.57 -12.05
CA ASP A 42 20.49 -20.90 -10.76
C ASP A 42 19.26 -19.97 -10.79
N ALA A 43 18.71 -19.72 -9.58
CA ALA A 43 17.54 -18.89 -9.43
C ALA A 43 17.82 -17.39 -9.62
N ASP A 44 19.03 -16.91 -9.38
CA ASP A 44 19.39 -15.51 -9.58
C ASP A 44 19.33 -15.13 -11.08
N SER A 45 19.92 -15.93 -11.93
CA SER A 45 19.86 -15.75 -13.39
C SER A 45 18.42 -15.84 -13.90
N LEU A 46 17.62 -16.78 -13.37
CA LEU A 46 16.22 -16.93 -13.75
C LEU A 46 15.38 -15.72 -13.29
N SER A 47 15.62 -15.23 -12.07
CA SER A 47 15.00 -14.02 -11.53
C SER A 47 15.31 -12.78 -12.37
N ARG A 48 16.58 -12.56 -12.72
CA ARG A 48 16.99 -11.44 -13.61
C ARG A 48 16.26 -11.51 -14.95
N PHE A 49 16.12 -12.70 -15.52
CA PHE A 49 15.38 -12.90 -16.76
C PHE A 49 13.90 -12.56 -16.59
N HIS A 50 13.27 -13.06 -15.52
CA HIS A 50 11.88 -12.78 -15.17
C HIS A 50 11.61 -11.28 -15.06
N GLU A 51 12.43 -10.57 -14.29
CA GLU A 51 12.28 -9.13 -14.06
C GLU A 51 12.40 -8.34 -15.37
N THR A 52 13.34 -8.72 -16.23
CA THR A 52 13.52 -8.08 -17.55
C THR A 52 12.32 -8.34 -18.46
N LEU A 53 11.76 -9.57 -18.46
CA LEU A 53 10.54 -9.89 -19.21
C LEU A 53 9.34 -9.08 -18.72
N LEU A 54 9.14 -8.95 -17.42
CA LEU A 54 8.05 -8.13 -16.84
C LEU A 54 8.20 -6.65 -17.22
N PHE A 55 9.43 -6.13 -17.20
CA PHE A 55 9.68 -4.76 -17.64
C PHE A 55 9.29 -4.58 -19.13
N ILE A 56 9.76 -5.46 -20.02
CA ILE A 56 9.43 -5.39 -21.46
C ILE A 56 7.92 -5.56 -21.70
N ARG A 57 7.25 -6.40 -20.91
CA ARG A 57 5.79 -6.57 -20.93
C ARG A 57 5.04 -5.27 -20.62
N ALA A 58 5.49 -4.53 -19.61
CA ALA A 58 4.92 -3.24 -19.22
C ALA A 58 5.30 -2.11 -20.19
N TYR A 59 6.51 -2.13 -20.75
CA TYR A 59 7.07 -1.13 -21.65
C TYR A 59 7.43 -1.73 -23.04
N PRO A 60 6.47 -2.34 -23.75
CA PRO A 60 6.77 -3.07 -24.97
C PRO A 60 7.19 -2.14 -26.12
N PRO A 61 8.31 -2.43 -26.80
CA PRO A 61 8.73 -1.66 -27.97
C PRO A 61 7.97 -2.03 -29.26
N SER A 62 7.34 -3.22 -29.30
CA SER A 62 6.52 -3.67 -30.43
C SER A 62 5.58 -4.83 -30.06
N ALA A 63 4.55 -5.05 -30.89
CA ALA A 63 3.62 -6.16 -30.73
C ALA A 63 4.31 -7.54 -30.86
N GLN A 64 5.31 -7.65 -31.72
CA GLN A 64 6.05 -8.90 -31.93
C GLN A 64 6.86 -9.29 -30.69
N ILE A 65 7.58 -8.32 -30.10
CA ILE A 65 8.32 -8.55 -28.85
C ILE A 65 7.37 -8.90 -27.72
N LEU A 66 6.27 -8.14 -27.56
CA LEU A 66 5.28 -8.42 -26.53
C LEU A 66 4.73 -9.85 -26.62
N ARG A 67 4.33 -10.30 -27.81
CA ARG A 67 3.84 -11.68 -28.02
C ARG A 67 4.89 -12.72 -27.61
N ARG A 68 6.17 -12.49 -27.91
CA ARG A 68 7.23 -13.41 -27.52
C ARG A 68 7.43 -13.44 -26.00
N VAL A 69 7.47 -12.28 -25.37
CA VAL A 69 7.54 -12.16 -23.91
C VAL A 69 6.37 -12.88 -23.22
N GLU A 70 5.14 -12.65 -23.70
CA GLU A 70 3.95 -13.33 -23.14
C GLU A 70 4.03 -14.86 -23.29
N LYS A 71 4.55 -15.35 -24.42
CA LYS A 71 4.77 -16.78 -24.65
C LYS A 71 5.80 -17.36 -23.66
N ILE A 72 6.90 -16.66 -23.42
CA ILE A 72 7.92 -17.10 -22.46
C ILE A 72 7.36 -17.08 -21.03
N LEU A 73 6.64 -16.03 -20.65
CA LEU A 73 6.03 -15.92 -19.33
C LEU A 73 4.93 -16.97 -19.08
N SER A 74 4.17 -17.38 -20.11
CA SER A 74 3.11 -18.38 -19.97
C SER A 74 3.60 -19.80 -19.65
N SER A 75 4.89 -20.09 -19.80
CA SER A 75 5.52 -21.37 -19.46
C SER A 75 6.64 -21.19 -18.42
N PHE A 76 6.55 -20.15 -17.59
CA PHE A 76 7.65 -19.81 -16.70
C PHE A 76 7.76 -20.75 -15.50
N SER A 77 6.64 -21.29 -15.00
CA SER A 77 6.60 -22.27 -13.92
C SER A 77 7.47 -23.50 -14.22
N THR A 78 7.40 -24.00 -15.46
CA THR A 78 8.22 -25.16 -15.88
C THR A 78 9.73 -24.92 -15.71
N ARG A 79 10.18 -23.66 -15.81
CA ARG A 79 11.59 -23.31 -15.58
C ARG A 79 11.95 -23.35 -14.11
N VAL A 80 11.04 -22.90 -13.25
CA VAL A 80 11.19 -22.97 -11.79
C VAL A 80 11.17 -24.43 -11.33
N GLU A 81 10.21 -25.23 -11.84
CA GLU A 81 10.12 -26.67 -11.57
C GLU A 81 11.41 -27.39 -11.98
N THR A 82 11.93 -27.11 -13.18
CA THR A 82 13.20 -27.70 -13.66
C THR A 82 14.39 -27.35 -12.77
N LEU A 83 14.44 -26.14 -12.20
CA LEU A 83 15.47 -25.77 -11.23
C LEU A 83 15.29 -26.50 -9.89
N SER A 84 14.06 -26.60 -9.42
CA SER A 84 13.72 -27.33 -8.19
C SER A 84 14.08 -28.81 -8.29
N GLU A 85 13.72 -29.46 -9.39
CA GLU A 85 14.06 -30.87 -9.67
C GLU A 85 15.56 -31.12 -9.76
N ALA A 86 16.31 -30.11 -10.20
CA ALA A 86 17.77 -30.15 -10.25
C ALA A 86 18.44 -29.88 -8.87
N GLY A 87 17.65 -29.63 -7.82
CA GLY A 87 18.14 -29.34 -6.47
C GLY A 87 18.76 -27.95 -6.31
N ALA A 88 18.43 -27.00 -7.19
CA ALA A 88 18.93 -25.63 -7.07
C ALA A 88 18.25 -24.90 -5.89
N ASP A 89 19.00 -24.00 -5.23
CA ASP A 89 18.45 -23.10 -4.21
C ASP A 89 17.49 -22.09 -4.87
N LEU A 90 16.21 -22.12 -4.47
CA LEU A 90 15.17 -21.21 -4.94
C LEU A 90 14.94 -19.99 -4.04
N SER A 91 15.64 -19.88 -2.90
CA SER A 91 15.50 -18.75 -1.96
C SER A 91 15.63 -17.36 -2.59
N PRO A 92 16.42 -17.12 -3.68
CA PRO A 92 16.41 -15.85 -4.37
C PRO A 92 15.04 -15.45 -4.92
N LEU A 93 14.15 -16.42 -5.27
CA LEU A 93 12.79 -16.16 -5.75
C LEU A 93 11.79 -15.82 -4.64
N GLU A 94 12.17 -15.98 -3.38
CA GLU A 94 11.36 -15.66 -2.18
C GLU A 94 11.60 -14.23 -1.69
N ASN A 95 12.62 -13.53 -2.22
CA ASN A 95 12.90 -12.15 -1.86
C ASN A 95 11.66 -11.26 -2.10
N VAL A 96 11.28 -10.45 -1.10
CA VAL A 96 10.07 -9.61 -1.10
C VAL A 96 9.93 -8.69 -2.33
N GLU A 97 11.05 -8.29 -2.96
CA GLU A 97 11.04 -7.43 -4.16
C GLU A 97 10.66 -8.20 -5.43
N ILE A 98 10.92 -9.52 -5.46
CA ILE A 98 10.74 -10.37 -6.65
C ILE A 98 9.84 -11.58 -6.43
N SER A 99 9.36 -11.83 -5.22
CA SER A 99 8.43 -12.92 -4.86
C SER A 99 7.16 -12.93 -5.72
N GLY A 100 6.43 -14.03 -5.74
CA GLY A 100 5.20 -14.19 -6.50
C GLY A 100 5.42 -14.70 -7.93
N VAL A 101 6.55 -15.32 -8.23
CA VAL A 101 6.86 -15.95 -9.52
C VAL A 101 6.02 -17.21 -9.70
N SER A 102 5.57 -17.54 -10.93
CA SER A 102 4.89 -18.79 -11.23
C SER A 102 5.76 -20.00 -10.89
N GLY A 103 5.17 -21.02 -10.27
CA GLY A 103 5.88 -22.23 -9.82
C GLY A 103 6.51 -22.10 -8.43
N THR A 104 6.33 -20.95 -7.75
CA THR A 104 6.76 -20.77 -6.34
C THR A 104 5.57 -20.71 -5.39
N PHE A 105 5.84 -20.43 -4.13
CA PHE A 105 4.83 -20.15 -3.10
C PHE A 105 5.14 -18.82 -2.39
N VAL A 106 4.20 -18.34 -1.61
CA VAL A 106 4.42 -17.31 -0.58
C VAL A 106 3.89 -17.82 0.74
N GLU A 107 4.62 -17.54 1.83
CA GLU A 107 4.30 -18.03 3.16
C GLU A 107 4.55 -16.95 4.19
N ASP A 108 3.51 -16.61 4.97
CA ASP A 108 3.61 -15.59 6.01
C ASP A 108 2.49 -15.78 7.05
N THR A 109 2.62 -15.09 8.18
CA THR A 109 1.56 -14.94 9.17
C THR A 109 0.58 -13.84 8.73
N PHE A 110 -0.19 -14.11 7.68
CA PHE A 110 -1.16 -13.14 7.13
C PHE A 110 -2.24 -12.77 8.15
N SER A 111 -2.76 -11.54 8.04
CA SER A 111 -3.89 -11.08 8.85
C SER A 111 -5.14 -11.95 8.63
N TYR A 112 -6.04 -11.95 9.60
CA TYR A 112 -7.33 -12.64 9.48
C TYR A 112 -8.09 -12.27 8.21
N SER A 113 -8.11 -10.99 7.88
CA SER A 113 -8.81 -10.48 6.69
C SER A 113 -8.23 -11.02 5.38
N ILE A 114 -6.92 -11.12 5.26
CA ILE A 114 -6.24 -11.65 4.07
C ILE A 114 -6.37 -13.17 4.04
N THR A 115 -6.16 -13.87 5.14
CA THR A 115 -6.31 -15.33 5.19
C THR A 115 -7.73 -15.77 4.83
N ARG A 116 -8.74 -15.11 5.40
CA ARG A 116 -10.14 -15.34 5.04
C ARG A 116 -10.39 -15.14 3.54
N TRP A 117 -9.86 -14.08 2.97
CA TRP A 117 -9.98 -13.79 1.55
C TRP A 117 -9.25 -14.84 0.69
N LEU A 118 -8.05 -15.28 1.09
CA LEU A 118 -7.30 -16.34 0.42
C LEU A 118 -8.08 -17.66 0.41
N VAL A 119 -8.63 -18.09 1.55
CA VAL A 119 -9.47 -19.30 1.66
C VAL A 119 -10.67 -19.24 0.74
N LEU A 120 -11.35 -18.10 0.65
CA LEU A 120 -12.51 -17.92 -0.23
C LEU A 120 -12.15 -17.87 -1.72
N ARG A 121 -10.99 -17.31 -2.03
CA ARG A 121 -10.57 -17.05 -3.42
C ARG A 121 -9.74 -18.17 -4.02
N HIS A 122 -8.89 -18.79 -3.22
CA HIS A 122 -7.89 -19.80 -3.60
C HIS A 122 -7.95 -21.05 -2.72
N PRO A 123 -9.13 -21.65 -2.47
CA PRO A 123 -9.31 -22.69 -1.43
C PRO A 123 -8.45 -23.94 -1.65
N SER A 124 -8.10 -24.27 -2.89
CA SER A 124 -7.25 -25.42 -3.22
C SER A 124 -5.74 -25.12 -3.16
N GLN A 125 -5.36 -23.85 -3.05
CA GLN A 125 -3.96 -23.42 -3.14
C GLN A 125 -3.40 -22.96 -1.79
N VAL A 126 -4.25 -22.84 -0.74
CA VAL A 126 -3.81 -22.35 0.56
C VAL A 126 -3.89 -23.44 1.64
N SER A 127 -2.91 -23.45 2.53
CA SER A 127 -2.80 -24.38 3.66
C SER A 127 -2.12 -23.70 4.84
N ILE A 128 -2.18 -24.32 6.01
CA ILE A 128 -1.29 -23.99 7.14
C ILE A 128 -0.02 -24.81 6.97
N ASP A 129 1.13 -24.18 7.16
CA ASP A 129 2.38 -24.88 7.37
C ASP A 129 2.53 -25.15 8.87
N TRP A 130 2.23 -26.40 9.27
CA TRP A 130 2.32 -26.82 10.65
C TRP A 130 3.76 -27.08 11.10
N GLU A 131 4.67 -27.36 10.16
CA GLU A 131 6.09 -27.55 10.47
C GLU A 131 6.76 -26.22 10.84
N ALA A 132 6.32 -25.12 10.23
CA ALA A 132 6.77 -23.77 10.58
C ALA A 132 6.13 -23.22 11.86
N HIS A 133 5.07 -23.88 12.40
CA HIS A 133 4.38 -23.43 13.60
C HIS A 133 5.08 -23.92 14.86
N GLU A 134 5.93 -23.07 15.45
CA GLU A 134 6.81 -23.43 16.57
C GLU A 134 6.14 -23.47 17.95
N ASP A 135 4.95 -22.87 18.12
CA ASP A 135 4.35 -22.60 19.44
C ASP A 135 2.92 -23.15 19.56
N GLU A 136 2.81 -24.43 19.83
CA GLU A 136 1.51 -25.10 20.06
C GLU A 136 0.71 -24.50 21.21
N TYR A 137 1.33 -23.87 22.21
CA TYR A 137 0.62 -23.23 23.32
C TYR A 137 -0.25 -22.06 22.88
N ARG A 138 0.01 -21.47 21.71
CA ARG A 138 -0.90 -20.45 21.13
C ARG A 138 -2.27 -21.02 20.77
N LEU A 139 -2.33 -22.32 20.47
CA LEU A 139 -3.56 -23.02 20.13
C LEU A 139 -4.43 -23.19 21.39
N ALA A 140 -3.80 -23.40 22.58
CA ALA A 140 -4.48 -23.58 23.85
C ALA A 140 -5.45 -22.46 24.22
N ALA A 141 -5.11 -21.20 23.90
CA ALA A 141 -5.96 -20.06 24.17
C ALA A 141 -7.19 -19.94 23.23
N THR A 142 -7.14 -20.61 22.08
CA THR A 142 -8.14 -20.45 21.01
C THR A 142 -9.04 -21.67 20.84
N TRP A 143 -8.48 -22.88 20.90
CA TRP A 143 -9.22 -24.13 20.69
C TRP A 143 -10.44 -24.31 21.60
N PRO A 144 -10.41 -24.01 22.93
CA PRO A 144 -11.57 -24.13 23.80
C PRO A 144 -12.79 -23.31 23.36
N ARG A 145 -12.61 -22.33 22.49
CA ARG A 145 -13.72 -21.50 22.00
C ARG A 145 -14.61 -22.23 20.99
N PHE A 146 -14.13 -23.31 20.40
CA PHE A 146 -14.87 -24.08 19.40
C PHE A 146 -14.59 -25.58 19.42
N LEU A 147 -13.71 -26.07 20.31
CA LEU A 147 -13.46 -27.48 20.57
C LEU A 147 -13.64 -27.80 22.03
N PRO A 148 -14.36 -28.87 22.39
CA PRO A 148 -14.36 -29.42 23.74
C PRO A 148 -13.07 -30.21 23.94
N LEU A 149 -12.14 -29.70 24.71
CA LEU A 149 -10.82 -30.33 24.95
C LEU A 149 -10.82 -31.28 26.15
N LEU A 150 -12.02 -31.62 26.69
CA LEU A 150 -12.23 -32.50 27.84
C LEU A 150 -11.42 -32.09 29.08
N GLU A 151 -10.45 -32.90 29.49
CA GLU A 151 -9.66 -32.66 30.71
C GLU A 151 -8.75 -31.43 30.57
N GLU A 152 -8.28 -31.11 29.35
CA GLU A 152 -7.48 -29.90 29.09
C GLU A 152 -8.29 -28.62 29.29
N ASP A 153 -9.61 -28.63 29.01
CA ASP A 153 -10.50 -27.50 29.33
C ASP A 153 -10.55 -27.22 30.84
N ALA A 154 -10.32 -28.24 31.67
CA ALA A 154 -10.24 -28.15 33.11
C ALA A 154 -8.82 -27.88 33.63
N LEU A 155 -7.87 -27.55 32.76
CA LEU A 155 -6.45 -27.39 33.06
C LEU A 155 -5.78 -28.65 33.62
N VAL A 156 -6.24 -29.81 33.20
CA VAL A 156 -5.66 -31.10 33.46
C VAL A 156 -5.20 -31.69 32.14
N GLU A 157 -3.90 -31.86 31.96
CA GLU A 157 -3.31 -32.33 30.70
C GLU A 157 -3.80 -33.74 30.33
N ALA A 158 -4.43 -33.84 29.16
CA ALA A 158 -4.81 -35.11 28.57
C ALA A 158 -3.68 -35.72 27.71
N ASN A 159 -2.60 -34.97 27.50
CA ASN A 159 -1.46 -35.34 26.65
C ASN A 159 -1.83 -35.62 25.19
N VAL A 160 -2.84 -34.96 24.67
CA VAL A 160 -3.23 -35.00 23.27
C VAL A 160 -2.70 -33.75 22.56
N PRO A 161 -1.86 -33.88 21.52
CA PRO A 161 -1.41 -32.72 20.74
C PRO A 161 -2.56 -31.86 20.20
N TYR A 162 -2.45 -30.54 20.27
CA TYR A 162 -3.53 -29.64 19.80
C TYR A 162 -3.90 -29.87 18.34
N LEU A 163 -2.94 -30.28 17.52
CA LEU A 163 -3.17 -30.63 16.13
C LEU A 163 -4.06 -31.88 15.97
N ASP A 164 -3.89 -32.87 16.85
CA ASP A 164 -4.74 -34.07 16.86
C ASP A 164 -6.19 -33.75 17.24
N TRP A 165 -6.40 -32.84 18.19
CA TRP A 165 -7.72 -32.30 18.50
C TRP A 165 -8.38 -31.67 17.28
N LEU A 166 -7.65 -30.85 16.53
CA LEU A 166 -8.15 -30.21 15.31
C LEU A 166 -8.50 -31.26 14.25
N HIS A 167 -7.61 -32.21 13.98
CA HIS A 167 -7.81 -33.23 12.96
C HIS A 167 -9.00 -34.14 13.29
N ALA A 168 -9.16 -34.52 14.56
CA ALA A 168 -10.31 -35.30 15.02
C ALA A 168 -11.61 -34.53 14.87
N ALA A 169 -11.63 -33.24 15.26
CA ALA A 169 -12.83 -32.40 15.19
C ALA A 169 -13.25 -32.02 13.77
N LYS A 170 -12.27 -31.82 12.89
CA LYS A 170 -12.49 -31.44 11.49
C LYS A 170 -13.12 -32.57 10.69
N GLY A 171 -12.76 -33.80 10.97
CA GLY A 171 -13.16 -34.96 10.19
C GLY A 171 -12.58 -34.96 8.78
N ARG A 172 -13.24 -35.68 7.86
CA ARG A 172 -12.80 -35.79 6.46
C ARG A 172 -13.46 -34.71 5.60
N GLY A 173 -12.70 -34.08 4.69
CA GLY A 173 -13.25 -33.27 3.61
C GLY A 173 -12.81 -31.81 3.54
N LEU A 174 -12.56 -31.11 4.66
CA LEU A 174 -12.02 -29.75 4.65
C LEU A 174 -10.51 -29.75 4.90
N ARG A 175 -9.81 -28.79 4.30
CA ARG A 175 -8.42 -28.46 4.70
C ARG A 175 -8.45 -27.73 6.04
N ASP A 176 -7.40 -27.86 6.82
CA ASP A 176 -7.28 -27.29 8.18
C ASP A 176 -7.58 -25.79 8.20
N LEU A 177 -6.95 -25.04 7.31
CA LEU A 177 -7.15 -23.60 7.22
C LEU A 177 -8.61 -23.23 6.89
N GLY A 178 -9.24 -23.93 5.94
CA GLY A 178 -10.63 -23.68 5.55
C GLY A 178 -11.58 -23.94 6.70
N TRP A 179 -11.39 -25.07 7.42
CA TRP A 179 -12.18 -25.41 8.60
C TRP A 179 -12.01 -24.39 9.72
N LEU A 180 -10.76 -23.98 9.98
CA LEU A 180 -10.45 -23.02 11.03
C LEU A 180 -11.12 -21.66 10.75
N ILE A 181 -10.98 -21.13 9.54
CA ILE A 181 -11.64 -19.87 9.16
C ILE A 181 -13.16 -19.96 9.32
N GLU A 182 -13.77 -21.10 8.93
CA GLU A 182 -15.21 -21.29 9.15
C GLU A 182 -15.60 -21.26 10.63
N ARG A 183 -14.77 -21.80 11.53
CA ARG A 183 -14.99 -21.71 12.99
C ARG A 183 -14.89 -20.27 13.48
N PHE A 184 -13.87 -19.51 13.06
CA PHE A 184 -13.73 -18.10 13.41
C PHE A 184 -14.93 -17.26 12.96
N GLU A 185 -15.46 -17.51 11.74
CA GLU A 185 -16.66 -16.82 11.24
C GLU A 185 -17.87 -17.01 12.17
N ARG A 186 -18.02 -18.18 12.77
CA ARG A 186 -19.14 -18.53 13.66
C ARG A 186 -18.99 -18.04 15.10
N LEU A 187 -17.80 -17.55 15.50
CA LEU A 187 -17.62 -17.01 16.85
C LEU A 187 -18.52 -15.78 17.07
N PRO A 188 -19.19 -15.67 18.23
CA PRO A 188 -20.03 -14.52 18.59
C PRO A 188 -19.17 -13.33 19.06
N LEU A 189 -18.16 -12.96 18.29
CA LEU A 189 -17.20 -11.89 18.54
C LEU A 189 -17.30 -10.81 17.47
N ALA A 190 -16.96 -9.57 17.83
CA ALA A 190 -16.79 -8.52 16.83
C ALA A 190 -15.64 -8.83 15.87
N GLU A 191 -15.71 -8.32 14.64
CA GLU A 191 -14.70 -8.60 13.60
C GLU A 191 -13.26 -8.26 14.04
N LYS A 192 -13.10 -7.21 14.84
CA LYS A 192 -11.80 -6.83 15.38
C LYS A 192 -11.28 -7.86 16.39
N GLU A 193 -12.14 -8.36 17.26
CA GLU A 193 -11.77 -9.38 18.26
C GLU A 193 -11.45 -10.72 17.60
N LYS A 194 -12.18 -11.10 16.53
CA LYS A 194 -11.84 -12.27 15.72
C LYS A 194 -10.46 -12.14 15.09
N ALA A 195 -10.16 -10.95 14.53
CA ALA A 195 -8.86 -10.69 13.92
C ALA A 195 -7.73 -10.76 14.96
N GLU A 196 -7.89 -10.11 16.11
CA GLU A 196 -6.90 -10.14 17.19
C GLU A 196 -6.67 -11.57 17.71
N LEU A 197 -7.73 -12.35 17.87
CA LEU A 197 -7.64 -13.75 18.30
C LEU A 197 -6.94 -14.62 17.24
N TYR A 198 -7.31 -14.49 15.96
CA TYR A 198 -6.66 -15.21 14.87
C TYR A 198 -5.16 -14.85 14.76
N GLU A 199 -4.84 -13.56 14.79
CA GLU A 199 -3.48 -13.06 14.64
C GLU A 199 -2.58 -13.45 15.85
N SER A 200 -3.19 -13.74 17.02
CA SER A 200 -2.44 -14.26 18.16
C SER A 200 -1.92 -15.69 17.94
N LEU A 201 -2.54 -16.46 17.06
CA LEU A 201 -2.11 -17.82 16.71
C LEU A 201 -0.77 -17.85 15.97
N LYS A 202 -0.42 -16.78 15.24
CA LYS A 202 0.80 -16.72 14.42
C LYS A 202 0.95 -17.92 13.47
N LEU A 203 -0.16 -18.30 12.82
CA LEU A 203 -0.15 -19.39 11.85
C LEU A 203 0.57 -18.97 10.57
N TYR A 204 1.53 -19.75 10.14
CA TYR A 204 2.12 -19.62 8.81
C TYR A 204 1.15 -20.17 7.78
N VAL A 205 0.72 -19.30 6.89
CA VAL A 205 -0.20 -19.64 5.80
C VAL A 205 0.58 -19.66 4.50
N ARG A 206 0.63 -20.82 3.88
CA ARG A 206 1.31 -21.07 2.64
C ARG A 206 0.32 -20.99 1.48
N TRP A 207 0.64 -20.15 0.50
CA TRP A 207 -0.12 -20.00 -0.74
C TRP A 207 0.70 -20.49 -1.92
N GLU A 208 0.35 -21.68 -2.43
CA GLU A 208 0.95 -22.28 -3.64
C GLU A 208 0.49 -21.52 -4.87
N LEU A 209 1.40 -20.92 -5.59
CA LEU A 209 1.08 -20.05 -6.72
C LEU A 209 0.89 -20.82 -8.02
N GLY A 210 1.71 -21.85 -8.30
CA GLY A 210 1.65 -22.64 -9.53
C GLY A 210 1.59 -21.76 -10.79
N ASP A 211 0.72 -22.11 -11.73
CA ASP A 211 0.41 -21.36 -12.95
C ASP A 211 -0.81 -20.43 -12.78
N SER A 212 -1.11 -20.02 -11.57
CA SER A 212 -2.24 -19.13 -11.30
C SER A 212 -2.05 -17.76 -11.97
N ARG A 213 -3.16 -17.22 -12.47
CA ARG A 213 -3.19 -15.82 -12.96
C ARG A 213 -2.95 -14.80 -11.85
N ALA A 214 -3.02 -15.22 -10.59
CA ALA A 214 -2.67 -14.39 -9.45
C ALA A 214 -1.15 -14.21 -9.29
N THR A 215 -0.31 -14.99 -9.97
CA THR A 215 1.15 -14.84 -9.91
C THR A 215 1.61 -13.53 -10.52
N ARG A 216 2.72 -13.00 -10.04
CA ARG A 216 3.39 -11.83 -10.62
C ARG A 216 3.77 -12.04 -12.09
N THR A 217 4.11 -13.28 -12.43
CA THR A 217 4.43 -13.71 -13.80
C THR A 217 3.26 -13.56 -14.76
N LEU A 218 2.05 -13.98 -14.34
CA LEU A 218 0.90 -14.07 -15.24
C LEU A 218 -0.12 -12.94 -15.02
N MET A 219 -0.03 -12.23 -13.90
CA MET A 219 -0.99 -11.17 -13.56
C MET A 219 -1.00 -10.06 -14.61
N LYS A 220 -2.17 -9.86 -15.18
CA LYS A 220 -2.41 -8.81 -16.16
C LYS A 220 -3.89 -8.46 -16.20
N ARG A 221 -4.18 -7.17 -16.06
CA ARG A 221 -5.51 -6.66 -16.31
C ARG A 221 -5.73 -6.48 -17.82
N PRO A 222 -6.88 -6.90 -18.39
CA PRO A 222 -7.21 -6.60 -19.78
C PRO A 222 -7.24 -5.10 -20.05
N VAL A 223 -6.59 -4.66 -21.12
CA VAL A 223 -6.58 -3.26 -21.58
C VAL A 223 -7.13 -3.17 -23.00
N ARG A 224 -7.81 -2.07 -23.31
CA ARG A 224 -8.38 -1.87 -24.66
C ARG A 224 -7.31 -1.67 -25.74
N LYS A 225 -6.22 -1.01 -25.37
CA LYS A 225 -5.12 -0.67 -26.28
C LYS A 225 -3.80 -0.74 -25.54
N ILE A 226 -2.82 -1.41 -26.13
CA ILE A 226 -1.43 -1.40 -25.66
C ILE A 226 -0.73 -0.15 -26.14
N PHE A 227 -0.02 0.52 -25.27
CA PHE A 227 0.89 1.60 -25.64
C PHE A 227 2.27 1.04 -25.94
N TYR A 228 2.66 1.07 -27.20
CA TYR A 228 4.00 0.66 -27.64
C TYR A 228 4.96 1.84 -27.59
N HIS A 229 6.12 1.63 -26.96
CA HIS A 229 7.15 2.65 -26.87
C HIS A 229 7.96 2.70 -28.16
N THR A 230 8.06 3.90 -28.73
CA THR A 230 8.86 4.19 -29.97
C THR A 230 9.84 5.33 -29.75
N LYS A 231 9.79 5.97 -28.60
CA LYS A 231 10.65 7.06 -28.13
C LYS A 231 11.19 6.70 -26.76
N PRO A 232 12.31 7.28 -26.33
CA PRO A 232 12.84 7.10 -24.97
C PRO A 232 11.79 7.34 -23.89
N LEU A 233 11.96 6.67 -22.76
CA LEU A 233 11.12 6.87 -21.58
C LEU A 233 11.28 8.30 -21.05
N LEU A 234 10.19 8.84 -20.50
CA LEU A 234 10.22 10.14 -19.83
C LEU A 234 11.13 10.09 -18.59
N ARG A 235 12.16 10.90 -18.62
CA ARG A 235 13.07 11.05 -17.49
C ARG A 235 12.49 12.04 -16.48
N ARG A 236 12.98 12.01 -15.25
CA ARG A 236 12.57 12.99 -14.24
C ARG A 236 12.79 14.44 -14.69
N SER A 237 13.85 14.73 -15.45
CA SER A 237 14.11 16.07 -16.01
C SER A 237 13.01 16.57 -16.94
N ASP A 238 12.24 15.67 -17.56
CA ASP A 238 11.18 15.99 -18.50
C ASP A 238 9.86 16.34 -17.77
N VAL A 239 9.80 16.12 -16.45
CA VAL A 239 8.62 16.32 -15.61
C VAL A 239 8.70 17.65 -14.89
N SER A 240 7.69 18.49 -15.08
CA SER A 240 7.47 19.73 -14.34
C SER A 240 6.12 19.68 -13.66
N LEU A 241 6.10 19.66 -12.32
CA LEU A 241 4.84 19.67 -11.57
C LEU A 241 3.99 20.92 -11.86
N ALA A 242 4.62 22.08 -12.04
CA ALA A 242 3.90 23.31 -12.38
C ALA A 242 3.14 23.17 -13.71
N ARG A 243 3.78 22.58 -14.74
CA ARG A 243 3.14 22.28 -16.02
C ARG A 243 2.03 21.25 -15.85
N GLU A 244 2.30 20.14 -15.13
CA GLU A 244 1.31 19.09 -14.91
C GLU A 244 0.04 19.61 -14.22
N PHE A 245 0.18 20.49 -13.22
CA PHE A 245 -0.98 21.08 -12.54
C PHE A 245 -1.72 22.14 -13.36
N ALA A 246 -1.08 22.73 -14.36
CA ALA A 246 -1.70 23.70 -15.28
C ALA A 246 -2.47 23.03 -16.44
N GLU A 247 -2.14 21.77 -16.78
CA GLU A 247 -2.85 21.03 -17.82
C GLU A 247 -4.31 20.73 -17.45
N PRO A 248 -5.19 20.43 -18.44
CA PRO A 248 -6.58 20.06 -18.20
C PRO A 248 -6.75 18.91 -17.21
N SER A 249 -7.91 18.84 -16.57
CA SER A 249 -8.27 17.80 -15.61
C SER A 249 -8.21 16.41 -16.23
N ILE A 250 -7.75 15.44 -15.45
CA ILE A 250 -7.75 14.02 -15.81
C ILE A 250 -9.16 13.48 -15.54
N PRO A 251 -9.85 12.88 -16.53
CA PRO A 251 -11.16 12.30 -16.32
C PRO A 251 -11.12 11.14 -15.31
N LEU A 252 -12.04 11.18 -14.35
CA LEU A 252 -12.20 10.12 -13.34
C LEU A 252 -13.52 9.39 -13.59
N GLN A 253 -13.44 8.10 -13.79
CA GLN A 253 -14.59 7.22 -13.96
C GLN A 253 -14.83 6.41 -12.68
N ARG A 254 -16.00 6.54 -12.07
CA ARG A 254 -16.40 5.61 -10.99
C ARG A 254 -16.75 4.26 -11.60
N LEU A 255 -16.21 3.19 -11.03
CA LEU A 255 -16.48 1.82 -11.46
C LEU A 255 -17.80 1.30 -10.86
N SER A 256 -18.40 0.30 -11.52
CA SER A 256 -19.46 -0.51 -10.92
C SER A 256 -18.89 -1.32 -9.75
N ARG A 257 -19.76 -1.82 -8.85
CA ARG A 257 -19.34 -2.63 -7.69
C ARG A 257 -18.55 -3.87 -8.13
N SER A 258 -19.00 -4.59 -9.17
CA SER A 258 -18.31 -5.79 -9.67
C SER A 258 -16.93 -5.47 -10.27
N GLN A 259 -16.81 -4.36 -11.02
CA GLN A 259 -15.53 -3.90 -11.54
C GLN A 259 -14.59 -3.46 -10.41
N GLY A 260 -15.13 -2.77 -9.39
CA GLY A 260 -14.38 -2.38 -8.21
C GLY A 260 -13.86 -3.58 -7.43
N GLU A 261 -14.70 -4.61 -7.22
CA GLU A 261 -14.27 -5.85 -6.56
C GLU A 261 -13.17 -6.58 -7.35
N ALA A 262 -13.28 -6.62 -8.67
CA ALA A 262 -12.23 -7.20 -9.52
C ALA A 262 -10.89 -6.47 -9.36
N VAL A 263 -10.90 -5.13 -9.25
CA VAL A 263 -9.68 -4.34 -9.00
C VAL A 263 -9.13 -4.58 -7.59
N LEU A 264 -10.00 -4.66 -6.57
CA LEU A 264 -9.58 -4.93 -5.19
C LEU A 264 -8.99 -6.34 -5.05
N ASN A 265 -9.53 -7.34 -5.75
CA ASN A 265 -8.94 -8.68 -5.76
C ASN A 265 -7.54 -8.67 -6.37
N LEU A 266 -7.34 -8.00 -7.51
CA LEU A 266 -6.00 -7.81 -8.08
C LEU A 266 -5.06 -7.05 -7.12
N ALA A 267 -5.58 -6.08 -6.37
CA ALA A 267 -4.79 -5.32 -5.40
C ALA A 267 -4.35 -6.20 -4.22
N ARG A 268 -5.25 -7.03 -3.68
CA ARG A 268 -4.94 -8.02 -2.63
C ARG A 268 -3.94 -9.04 -3.14
N GLU A 269 -4.19 -9.68 -4.29
CA GLU A 269 -3.24 -10.63 -4.91
C GLU A 269 -1.86 -9.99 -5.10
N THR A 270 -1.81 -8.77 -5.66
CA THR A 270 -0.56 -8.04 -5.91
C THR A 270 0.23 -7.73 -4.64
N SER A 271 -0.44 -7.37 -3.54
CA SER A 271 0.22 -7.05 -2.28
C SER A 271 0.62 -8.30 -1.51
N THR A 272 -0.29 -9.28 -1.38
CA THR A 272 -0.06 -10.50 -0.62
C THR A 272 1.13 -11.30 -1.16
N MET A 273 1.25 -11.46 -2.48
CA MET A 273 2.40 -12.17 -3.08
C MET A 273 3.74 -11.44 -2.90
N ARG A 274 3.73 -10.21 -2.38
CA ARG A 274 4.92 -9.41 -2.03
C ARG A 274 5.08 -9.23 -0.53
N TYR A 275 4.46 -10.09 0.27
CA TYR A 275 4.50 -10.01 1.73
C TYR A 275 4.07 -8.65 2.28
N ARG A 276 3.10 -8.00 1.63
CA ARG A 276 2.59 -6.69 2.02
C ARG A 276 1.07 -6.72 2.14
N GLU A 277 0.58 -6.20 3.25
CA GLU A 277 -0.84 -5.95 3.46
C GLU A 277 -1.09 -4.44 3.52
N LEU A 278 -1.74 -3.91 2.50
CA LEU A 278 -2.07 -2.49 2.45
C LEU A 278 -3.51 -2.29 2.90
N TYR A 279 -3.71 -1.42 3.87
CA TYR A 279 -5.00 -1.18 4.49
C TYR A 279 -6.14 -0.95 3.48
N GLY A 280 -5.90 -0.12 2.46
CA GLY A 280 -6.88 0.18 1.44
C GLY A 280 -7.12 -0.94 0.43
N PHE A 281 -6.24 -1.92 0.32
CA PHE A 281 -6.43 -3.10 -0.50
C PHE A 281 -7.20 -4.18 0.27
N THR A 282 -6.82 -4.37 1.52
CA THR A 282 -7.49 -5.32 2.44
C THR A 282 -8.93 -4.89 2.72
N HIS A 283 -9.16 -3.62 3.06
CA HIS A 283 -10.45 -3.10 3.51
C HIS A 283 -11.14 -2.15 2.51
N GLY A 284 -10.72 -2.12 1.23
CA GLY A 284 -11.28 -1.22 0.23
C GLY A 284 -12.78 -1.43 -0.01
N ASP A 285 -13.52 -0.33 -0.26
CA ASP A 285 -14.93 -0.40 -0.67
C ASP A 285 -15.04 -0.49 -2.20
N ALA A 286 -15.50 -1.64 -2.70
CA ALA A 286 -15.70 -1.88 -4.13
C ALA A 286 -16.61 -0.85 -4.83
N ARG A 287 -17.51 -0.20 -4.06
CA ARG A 287 -18.38 0.87 -4.55
C ARG A 287 -17.66 2.22 -4.68
N ARG A 288 -16.40 2.31 -4.23
CA ARG A 288 -15.58 3.54 -4.12
C ARG A 288 -14.27 3.43 -4.90
N VAL A 289 -14.28 2.67 -5.97
CA VAL A 289 -13.14 2.56 -6.88
C VAL A 289 -13.34 3.50 -8.06
N PHE A 290 -12.33 4.34 -8.31
CA PHE A 290 -12.27 5.27 -9.44
C PHE A 290 -11.12 4.89 -10.36
N ARG A 291 -11.35 4.95 -11.66
CA ARG A 291 -10.35 4.73 -12.70
C ARG A 291 -9.98 6.06 -13.36
N ALA A 292 -8.70 6.28 -13.56
CA ALA A 292 -8.16 7.34 -14.40
C ALA A 292 -7.21 6.75 -15.45
N ASP A 293 -7.42 7.05 -16.71
CA ASP A 293 -6.45 6.83 -17.76
C ASP A 293 -5.58 8.09 -17.86
N ILE A 294 -4.31 7.97 -17.54
CA ILE A 294 -3.37 9.10 -17.55
C ILE A 294 -2.52 9.18 -18.82
N GLY A 295 -2.82 8.30 -19.78
CA GLY A 295 -2.08 8.21 -21.04
C GLY A 295 -0.90 7.23 -20.98
N ARG A 296 -0.24 7.03 -22.10
CA ARG A 296 0.95 6.17 -22.27
C ARG A 296 0.75 4.74 -21.75
N GLY A 297 -0.50 4.23 -21.77
CA GLY A 297 -0.86 2.90 -21.27
C GLY A 297 -0.84 2.80 -19.74
N VAL A 298 -0.94 3.92 -19.02
CA VAL A 298 -0.99 3.92 -17.56
C VAL A 298 -2.41 4.21 -17.08
N GLU A 299 -2.92 3.32 -16.26
CA GLU A 299 -4.21 3.45 -15.57
C GLU A 299 -4.00 3.49 -14.06
N VAL A 300 -4.64 4.44 -13.41
CA VAL A 300 -4.64 4.61 -11.94
C VAL A 300 -6.02 4.22 -11.41
N PHE A 301 -6.05 3.32 -10.44
CA PHE A 301 -7.27 2.95 -9.72
C PHE A 301 -7.16 3.45 -8.29
N LEU A 302 -7.99 4.43 -7.94
CA LEU A 302 -8.07 4.96 -6.58
C LEU A 302 -9.23 4.33 -5.84
N MET A 303 -9.03 3.98 -4.58
CA MET A 303 -10.02 3.37 -3.70
C MET A 303 -10.04 4.04 -2.33
N GLY A 304 -11.23 4.13 -1.76
CA GLY A 304 -11.46 4.53 -0.39
C GLY A 304 -11.92 3.33 0.44
N VAL A 305 -12.06 3.53 1.75
CA VAL A 305 -12.55 2.51 2.69
C VAL A 305 -14.00 2.80 3.11
N PRO A 306 -14.77 1.78 3.54
CA PRO A 306 -16.12 1.96 4.04
C PRO A 306 -16.11 2.70 5.39
N PRO A 307 -17.25 3.27 5.83
CA PRO A 307 -17.33 4.11 7.03
C PRO A 307 -16.80 3.46 8.32
N ASP A 308 -17.02 2.17 8.50
CA ASP A 308 -16.58 1.38 9.66
C ASP A 308 -15.06 1.10 9.69
N ARG A 309 -14.38 1.37 8.59
CA ARG A 309 -12.91 1.20 8.43
C ARG A 309 -12.17 2.52 8.26
N ARG A 310 -12.82 3.65 8.47
CA ARG A 310 -12.18 4.97 8.34
C ARG A 310 -11.30 5.29 9.54
N LEU A 311 -10.22 6.00 9.26
CA LEU A 311 -9.38 6.55 10.31
C LEU A 311 -10.15 7.63 11.08
N PRO A 312 -9.94 7.78 12.40
CA PRO A 312 -10.68 8.72 13.23
C PRO A 312 -10.66 10.17 12.72
N LEU A 313 -9.51 10.68 12.32
CA LEU A 313 -9.34 12.09 11.95
C LEU A 313 -8.98 12.28 10.48
N ARG A 314 -8.03 11.51 9.95
CA ARG A 314 -7.58 11.65 8.57
C ARG A 314 -8.50 10.89 7.60
N ALA A 315 -8.60 11.36 6.36
CA ALA A 315 -9.20 10.57 5.28
C ALA A 315 -8.12 9.71 4.64
N TYR A 316 -8.47 8.47 4.30
CA TYR A 316 -7.56 7.50 3.72
C TYR A 316 -7.97 7.14 2.29
N HIS A 317 -7.00 7.17 1.39
CA HIS A 317 -7.16 6.71 0.01
C HIS A 317 -5.95 5.89 -0.41
N ALA A 318 -6.20 4.77 -1.07
CA ALA A 318 -5.16 3.97 -1.70
C ALA A 318 -5.30 4.00 -3.22
N GLY A 319 -4.26 3.58 -3.92
CA GLY A 319 -4.33 3.42 -5.37
C GLY A 319 -3.38 2.35 -5.87
N LEU A 320 -3.85 1.58 -6.86
CA LEU A 320 -3.03 0.64 -7.62
C LEU A 320 -2.89 1.18 -9.05
N ILE A 321 -1.67 1.19 -9.57
CA ILE A 321 -1.32 1.74 -10.87
C ILE A 321 -0.83 0.62 -11.78
N PHE A 322 -1.41 0.56 -12.97
CA PHE A 322 -1.07 -0.41 -14.00
C PHE A 322 -0.38 0.27 -15.17
N LYS A 323 0.65 -0.36 -15.70
CA LYS A 323 1.29 -0.02 -16.99
C LYS A 323 0.99 -1.11 -18.01
N ASN A 324 0.27 -0.78 -19.08
CA ASN A 324 -0.21 -1.75 -20.07
C ASN A 324 -0.90 -2.99 -19.46
N GLY A 325 -1.63 -2.78 -18.36
CA GLY A 325 -2.33 -3.82 -17.62
C GLY A 325 -1.48 -4.57 -16.60
N VAL A 326 -0.19 -4.31 -16.50
CA VAL A 326 0.74 -4.90 -15.51
C VAL A 326 0.75 -4.02 -14.25
N PRO A 327 0.55 -4.57 -13.02
CA PRO A 327 0.70 -3.80 -11.80
C PRO A 327 2.13 -3.26 -11.66
N ALA A 328 2.29 -1.93 -11.58
CA ALA A 328 3.60 -1.29 -11.61
C ALA A 328 3.95 -0.54 -10.32
N CYS A 329 2.98 0.03 -9.65
CA CYS A 329 3.18 0.78 -8.40
C CYS A 329 1.87 0.93 -7.63
N TYR A 330 2.00 1.29 -6.35
CA TYR A 330 0.87 1.65 -5.50
C TYR A 330 1.11 2.99 -4.80
N VAL A 331 0.03 3.55 -4.29
CA VAL A 331 0.04 4.82 -3.55
C VAL A 331 -0.93 4.75 -2.39
N GLU A 332 -0.55 5.36 -1.27
CA GLU A 332 -1.42 5.62 -0.13
C GLU A 332 -1.38 7.10 0.22
N GLY A 333 -2.53 7.66 0.56
CA GLY A 333 -2.67 9.06 0.90
C GLY A 333 -3.53 9.27 2.14
N LEU A 334 -2.97 9.96 3.14
CA LEU A 334 -3.58 10.28 4.43
C LEU A 334 -3.84 11.77 4.50
N SER A 335 -5.10 12.18 4.29
CA SER A 335 -5.44 13.60 4.13
C SER A 335 -6.08 14.20 5.37
N LEU A 336 -5.65 15.42 5.72
CA LEU A 336 -6.27 16.26 6.73
C LEU A 336 -6.27 17.71 6.23
N PHE A 337 -7.46 18.31 6.12
CA PHE A 337 -7.67 19.59 5.44
C PHE A 337 -7.08 19.54 4.01
N GLU A 338 -6.26 20.53 3.64
CA GLU A 338 -5.57 20.58 2.34
C GLU A 338 -4.23 19.84 2.30
N ARG A 339 -3.76 19.25 3.41
CA ARG A 339 -2.52 18.47 3.49
C ARG A 339 -2.81 16.99 3.28
N MET A 340 -1.98 16.35 2.46
CA MET A 340 -1.93 14.90 2.29
C MET A 340 -0.52 14.40 2.55
N GLU A 341 -0.38 13.47 3.48
CA GLU A 341 0.79 12.63 3.60
C GLU A 341 0.67 11.50 2.58
N ILE A 342 1.67 11.34 1.71
CA ILE A 342 1.60 10.42 0.58
C ILE A 342 2.80 9.47 0.59
N GLY A 343 2.50 8.17 0.56
CA GLY A 343 3.44 7.10 0.29
C GLY A 343 3.27 6.61 -1.15
N PHE A 344 4.35 6.57 -1.91
CA PHE A 344 4.36 6.10 -3.29
C PHE A 344 5.46 5.05 -3.46
N ASN A 345 5.08 3.84 -3.80
CA ASN A 345 6.01 2.74 -4.00
C ASN A 345 5.92 2.22 -5.44
N ILE A 346 7.07 2.17 -6.09
CA ILE A 346 7.22 1.58 -7.42
C ILE A 346 7.85 0.21 -7.22
N TYR A 347 7.20 -0.82 -7.75
CA TYR A 347 7.76 -2.16 -7.67
C TYR A 347 9.14 -2.22 -8.33
N TYR A 348 10.06 -2.97 -7.73
CA TYR A 348 11.46 -3.07 -8.13
C TYR A 348 11.66 -3.12 -9.64
N THR A 349 10.97 -4.00 -10.33
CA THR A 349 10.98 -4.19 -11.79
C THR A 349 10.83 -2.90 -12.58
N PHE A 350 10.04 -1.92 -12.08
CA PHE A 350 9.62 -0.74 -12.83
C PHE A 350 10.27 0.56 -12.38
N ARG A 351 11.24 0.51 -11.45
CA ARG A 351 11.96 1.71 -10.96
C ARG A 351 12.66 2.49 -12.06
N GLU A 352 13.14 1.82 -13.09
CA GLU A 352 13.76 2.43 -14.27
C GLU A 352 12.76 2.94 -15.32
N GLY A 353 11.47 2.84 -15.08
CA GLY A 353 10.40 3.31 -15.95
C GLY A 353 10.11 4.80 -15.83
N GLU A 354 8.88 5.18 -16.14
CA GLU A 354 8.41 6.59 -16.16
C GLU A 354 7.88 7.07 -14.78
N SER A 355 8.56 6.67 -13.71
CA SER A 355 8.13 6.81 -12.31
C SER A 355 7.80 8.24 -11.89
N ALA A 356 8.64 9.20 -12.25
CA ALA A 356 8.44 10.61 -11.89
C ALA A 356 7.21 11.22 -12.59
N TRP A 357 6.95 10.84 -13.84
CA TRP A 357 5.79 11.27 -14.58
C TRP A 357 4.50 10.65 -14.00
N ILE A 358 4.52 9.35 -13.72
CA ILE A 358 3.38 8.66 -13.07
C ILE A 358 3.06 9.34 -11.73
N TYR A 359 4.08 9.60 -10.91
CA TYR A 359 3.91 10.26 -9.63
C TYR A 359 3.28 11.65 -9.76
N ALA A 360 3.76 12.47 -10.69
CA ALA A 360 3.20 13.81 -10.95
C ALA A 360 1.72 13.75 -11.33
N ARG A 361 1.33 12.79 -12.17
CA ARG A 361 -0.07 12.54 -12.54
C ARG A 361 -0.92 12.09 -11.34
N VAL A 362 -0.39 11.25 -10.48
CA VAL A 362 -1.07 10.81 -9.24
C VAL A 362 -1.31 11.98 -8.31
N LEU A 363 -0.32 12.86 -8.08
CA LEU A 363 -0.50 14.08 -7.29
C LEU A 363 -1.61 14.97 -7.86
N LYS A 364 -1.65 15.13 -9.18
CA LYS A 364 -2.71 15.88 -9.89
C LYS A 364 -4.08 15.29 -9.64
N ILE A 365 -4.23 13.97 -9.73
CA ILE A 365 -5.52 13.28 -9.47
C ILE A 365 -5.97 13.52 -8.02
N PHE A 366 -5.09 13.40 -7.04
CA PHE A 366 -5.43 13.68 -5.64
C PHE A 366 -5.85 15.13 -5.42
N ARG A 367 -5.17 16.08 -6.05
CA ARG A 367 -5.59 17.49 -6.02
C ARG A 367 -7.00 17.68 -6.59
N GLN A 368 -7.30 17.08 -7.73
CA GLN A 368 -8.62 17.16 -8.37
C GLN A 368 -9.73 16.52 -7.53
N LEU A 369 -9.49 15.32 -7.04
CA LEU A 369 -10.49 14.54 -6.30
C LEU A 369 -10.74 15.11 -4.91
N LEU A 370 -9.68 15.48 -4.19
CA LEU A 370 -9.71 15.79 -2.77
C LEU A 370 -9.47 17.27 -2.42
N GLY A 371 -9.04 18.10 -3.38
CA GLY A 371 -8.71 19.50 -3.12
C GLY A 371 -7.40 19.71 -2.37
N VAL A 372 -6.52 18.71 -2.35
CA VAL A 372 -5.21 18.77 -1.69
C VAL A 372 -4.31 19.78 -2.40
N THR A 373 -3.63 20.63 -1.63
CA THR A 373 -2.67 21.62 -2.13
C THR A 373 -1.31 21.52 -1.45
N THR A 374 -1.19 20.72 -0.39
CA THR A 374 0.06 20.45 0.31
C THR A 374 0.28 18.95 0.40
N PHE A 375 1.35 18.46 -0.23
CA PHE A 375 1.76 17.06 -0.12
C PHE A 375 2.94 16.94 0.83
N SER A 376 2.92 15.95 1.71
CA SER A 376 4.01 15.67 2.64
C SER A 376 4.55 14.26 2.46
N ILE A 377 5.86 14.13 2.58
CA ILE A 377 6.56 12.84 2.58
C ILE A 377 7.06 12.59 3.99
N ASP A 378 6.74 11.41 4.51
CA ASP A 378 7.20 10.96 5.82
C ASP A 378 8.70 10.65 5.80
N PRO A 379 9.44 10.88 6.90
CA PRO A 379 10.86 10.53 7.00
C PRO A 379 11.20 9.10 6.58
N TYR A 380 10.38 8.12 6.93
CA TYR A 380 10.59 6.73 6.55
C TYR A 380 10.64 6.56 5.01
N GLN A 381 9.77 7.24 4.27
CA GLN A 381 9.77 7.22 2.80
C GLN A 381 11.03 7.88 2.19
N LEU A 382 11.73 8.69 2.97
CA LEU A 382 12.97 9.37 2.54
C LEU A 382 14.21 8.54 2.84
N GLY A 383 14.11 7.51 3.68
CA GLY A 383 15.21 6.65 4.11
C GLY A 383 15.53 6.72 5.62
N TYR A 384 14.75 7.42 6.44
CA TYR A 384 14.88 7.37 7.89
C TYR A 384 14.44 5.98 8.39
N GLU A 385 15.36 5.24 9.01
CA GLU A 385 15.13 3.83 9.41
C GLU A 385 14.62 2.92 8.25
N ASN A 386 15.04 3.23 7.01
CA ASN A 386 14.62 2.54 5.81
C ASN A 386 15.76 2.52 4.78
N GLU A 387 16.53 1.44 4.74
CA GLU A 387 17.68 1.29 3.83
C GLU A 387 17.26 1.29 2.36
N GLU A 388 16.10 0.72 2.00
CA GLU A 388 15.58 0.77 0.64
C GLU A 388 15.42 2.23 0.14
N GLY A 389 14.94 3.12 1.03
CA GLY A 389 14.84 4.55 0.74
C GLY A 389 16.21 5.21 0.53
N ILE A 390 17.23 4.77 1.27
CA ILE A 390 18.61 5.26 1.11
C ILE A 390 19.22 4.78 -0.22
N GLU A 391 19.13 3.49 -0.50
CA GLU A 391 19.68 2.86 -1.72
C GLU A 391 19.03 3.41 -3.00
N SER A 392 17.71 3.60 -2.98
CA SER A 392 16.96 4.18 -4.10
C SER A 392 17.19 5.68 -4.29
N GLY A 393 17.81 6.37 -3.32
CA GLY A 393 18.01 7.80 -3.34
C GLY A 393 16.71 8.61 -3.25
N ALA A 394 15.72 8.10 -2.49
CA ALA A 394 14.38 8.66 -2.38
C ALA A 394 14.35 10.15 -2.03
N PHE A 395 15.22 10.62 -1.12
CA PHE A 395 15.33 12.05 -0.79
C PHE A 395 15.52 12.93 -2.03
N TRP A 396 16.44 12.57 -2.92
CA TRP A 396 16.73 13.35 -4.13
C TRP A 396 15.64 13.21 -5.19
N PHE A 397 14.94 12.08 -5.24
CA PHE A 397 13.76 11.93 -6.10
C PHE A 397 12.71 12.98 -5.78
N TYR A 398 12.30 13.08 -4.52
CA TYR A 398 11.31 14.08 -4.07
C TYR A 398 11.85 15.51 -4.16
N ARG A 399 13.10 15.74 -3.74
CA ARG A 399 13.72 17.06 -3.81
C ARG A 399 13.73 17.63 -5.23
N LYS A 400 14.11 16.83 -6.19
CA LYS A 400 14.16 17.20 -7.61
C LYS A 400 12.77 17.41 -8.24
N LEU A 401 11.70 16.94 -7.62
CA LEU A 401 10.32 17.25 -7.98
C LEU A 401 9.78 18.51 -7.31
N GLY A 402 10.56 19.17 -6.46
CA GLY A 402 10.20 20.44 -5.85
C GLY A 402 9.80 20.36 -4.37
N PHE A 403 9.87 19.18 -3.75
CA PHE A 403 9.66 19.06 -2.31
C PHE A 403 10.78 19.73 -1.53
N ARG A 404 10.45 20.36 -0.41
CA ARG A 404 11.41 21.01 0.49
C ARG A 404 11.38 20.38 1.88
N PRO A 405 12.54 20.19 2.54
CA PRO A 405 12.57 19.78 3.95
C PRO A 405 11.95 20.85 4.87
N THR A 406 11.39 20.41 5.99
CA THR A 406 10.77 21.29 6.99
C THR A 406 11.76 21.71 8.11
N LEU A 407 12.78 20.89 8.40
CA LEU A 407 13.76 21.17 9.45
C LEU A 407 14.89 22.08 8.95
N ALA A 408 15.15 23.19 9.63
CA ALA A 408 16.17 24.19 9.25
C ALA A 408 17.58 23.57 9.08
N ARG A 409 17.96 22.61 9.96
CA ARG A 409 19.24 21.88 9.86
C ARG A 409 19.34 21.06 8.58
N VAL A 410 18.25 20.38 8.20
CA VAL A 410 18.19 19.58 6.97
C VAL A 410 18.22 20.47 5.74
N VAL A 411 17.54 21.62 5.75
CA VAL A 411 17.62 22.63 4.67
C VAL A 411 19.06 23.13 4.48
N LYS A 412 19.81 23.43 5.57
CA LYS A 412 21.20 23.84 5.49
C LYS A 412 22.08 22.76 4.88
N MET A 413 21.91 21.52 5.32
CA MET A 413 22.67 20.36 4.82
C MET A 413 22.36 20.09 3.36
N MET A 414 21.07 20.08 2.98
CA MET A 414 20.61 19.90 1.59
C MET A 414 21.27 20.92 0.65
N LYS A 415 21.25 22.22 1.02
CA LYS A 415 21.88 23.28 0.22
C LYS A 415 23.40 23.09 0.07
N ALA A 416 24.08 22.56 1.10
CA ALA A 416 25.49 22.23 1.01
C ALA A 416 25.77 21.08 0.05
N GLU A 417 24.95 20.01 0.13
CA GLU A 417 25.07 18.88 -0.80
C GLU A 417 24.68 19.26 -2.25
N GLU A 418 23.66 20.09 -2.46
CA GLU A 418 23.31 20.62 -3.79
C GLU A 418 24.49 21.35 -4.44
N ARG A 419 25.23 22.18 -3.65
CA ARG A 419 26.43 22.86 -4.17
C ARG A 419 27.54 21.87 -4.54
N LYS A 420 27.79 20.85 -3.72
CA LYS A 420 28.79 19.79 -4.03
C LYS A 420 28.42 19.02 -5.30
N LEU A 421 27.15 18.61 -5.44
CA LEU A 421 26.67 17.90 -6.62
C LEU A 421 26.72 18.77 -7.88
N ALA A 422 26.47 20.07 -7.76
CA ALA A 422 26.62 21.01 -8.89
C ALA A 422 28.08 21.16 -9.33
N ALA A 423 29.03 21.22 -8.37
CA ALA A 423 30.46 21.28 -8.66
C ALA A 423 31.03 19.95 -9.20
N ARG A 424 30.44 18.81 -8.84
CA ARG A 424 30.88 17.47 -9.26
C ARG A 424 29.65 16.61 -9.64
N PRO A 425 29.11 16.72 -10.88
CA PRO A 425 27.87 16.08 -11.28
C PRO A 425 27.88 14.54 -11.24
N THR A 426 29.06 13.91 -11.30
CA THR A 426 29.24 12.46 -11.21
C THR A 426 29.30 11.93 -9.77
N SER A 427 29.41 12.82 -8.78
CA SER A 427 29.43 12.40 -7.37
C SER A 427 28.05 11.98 -6.88
N ARG A 428 28.03 11.09 -5.88
CA ARG A 428 26.81 10.66 -5.19
C ARG A 428 26.87 11.12 -3.73
N THR A 429 25.72 11.47 -3.17
CA THR A 429 25.62 11.76 -1.74
C THR A 429 25.85 10.47 -0.95
N PRO A 430 26.78 10.43 0.01
CA PRO A 430 27.03 9.26 0.83
C PRO A 430 25.79 8.84 1.65
N ALA A 431 25.62 7.54 1.89
CA ALA A 431 24.49 6.98 2.66
C ALA A 431 24.33 7.65 4.05
N ARG A 432 25.45 7.91 4.75
CA ARG A 432 25.43 8.63 6.04
C ARG A 432 24.76 10.00 5.94
N ILE A 433 25.01 10.73 4.86
CA ILE A 433 24.39 12.06 4.64
C ILE A 433 22.92 11.91 4.24
N LEU A 434 22.58 10.90 3.43
CA LEU A 434 21.19 10.61 3.08
C LEU A 434 20.35 10.29 4.33
N ARG A 435 20.86 9.49 5.26
CA ARG A 435 20.18 9.22 6.54
C ARG A 435 19.91 10.50 7.34
N GLN A 436 20.88 11.44 7.40
CA GLN A 436 20.68 12.73 8.06
C GLN A 436 19.69 13.64 7.32
N LEU A 437 19.69 13.61 5.99
CA LEU A 437 18.74 14.37 5.17
C LEU A 437 17.30 13.84 5.33
N SER A 438 17.13 12.56 5.63
CA SER A 438 15.81 11.93 5.77
C SER A 438 15.14 12.13 7.15
N GLU A 439 15.80 12.78 8.11
CA GLU A 439 15.29 12.91 9.50
C GLU A 439 14.03 13.78 9.67
N GLY A 440 13.57 14.47 8.65
CA GLY A 440 12.39 15.33 8.70
C GLY A 440 11.47 15.17 7.49
N HIS A 441 10.23 15.58 7.67
CA HIS A 441 9.28 15.60 6.56
C HIS A 441 9.74 16.52 5.43
N MET A 442 9.35 16.17 4.21
CA MET A 442 9.41 17.09 3.07
C MET A 442 8.01 17.50 2.65
N LEU A 443 7.83 18.77 2.28
CA LEU A 443 6.57 19.32 1.79
C LEU A 443 6.69 19.85 0.37
N LEU A 444 5.63 19.61 -0.41
CA LEU A 444 5.35 20.27 -1.68
C LEU A 444 4.07 21.10 -1.52
N GLU A 445 4.18 22.40 -1.69
CA GLU A 445 3.06 23.33 -1.58
C GLU A 445 2.72 23.88 -2.96
N ILE A 446 1.46 23.67 -3.39
CA ILE A 446 0.96 24.08 -4.70
C ILE A 446 0.01 25.26 -4.51
N PRO A 447 0.18 26.39 -5.19
CA PRO A 447 -0.75 27.50 -5.07
C PRO A 447 -2.22 27.08 -5.29
N PRO A 448 -3.17 27.59 -4.50
CA PRO A 448 -3.07 28.66 -3.49
C PRO A 448 -2.68 28.23 -2.06
N ALA A 449 -1.78 27.24 -1.88
CA ALA A 449 -1.36 26.78 -0.56
C ALA A 449 -0.69 27.90 0.26
N PHE A 450 -0.91 27.85 1.58
CA PHE A 450 -0.22 28.72 2.53
C PHE A 450 1.16 28.14 2.85
N ARG A 451 2.22 28.87 2.48
CA ARG A 451 3.60 28.44 2.73
C ARG A 451 3.88 28.24 4.22
N SER A 452 4.62 27.19 4.53
CA SER A 452 5.14 26.86 5.87
C SER A 452 4.10 26.66 6.98
N ARG A 453 2.81 26.66 6.64
CA ARG A 453 1.74 26.48 7.63
C ARG A 453 1.78 25.11 8.31
N TRP A 454 2.23 24.10 7.58
CA TRP A 454 2.27 22.70 8.02
C TRP A 454 3.64 22.22 8.48
N ASP A 455 4.67 23.09 8.51
CA ASP A 455 6.06 22.70 8.76
C ASP A 455 6.28 21.99 10.11
N LYS A 456 5.58 22.45 11.15
CA LYS A 456 5.72 21.91 12.51
C LYS A 456 4.65 20.85 12.86
N PHE A 457 3.63 20.69 11.99
CA PHE A 457 2.51 19.81 12.29
C PHE A 457 2.92 18.33 12.21
N GLN A 458 2.62 17.59 13.28
CA GLN A 458 2.75 16.14 13.37
C GLN A 458 1.48 15.55 13.97
N ILE A 459 0.84 14.63 13.24
CA ILE A 459 -0.41 14.01 13.68
C ILE A 459 -0.28 13.30 15.04
N ARG A 460 0.90 12.71 15.32
CA ARG A 460 1.19 12.06 16.62
C ARG A 460 1.00 13.00 17.81
N ASN A 461 1.31 14.31 17.66
CA ASN A 461 1.16 15.28 18.75
C ASN A 461 -0.32 15.46 19.14
N VAL A 462 -1.24 15.37 18.16
CA VAL A 462 -2.69 15.41 18.43
C VAL A 462 -3.10 14.19 19.26
N GLY A 463 -2.64 12.99 18.89
CA GLY A 463 -2.88 11.77 19.65
C GLY A 463 -2.31 11.85 21.08
N LEU A 464 -1.07 12.31 21.23
CA LEU A 464 -0.43 12.49 22.54
C LEU A 464 -1.17 13.52 23.41
N ALA A 465 -1.74 14.58 22.81
CA ALA A 465 -2.55 15.55 23.55
C ALA A 465 -3.83 14.92 24.11
N VAL A 466 -4.46 14.01 23.38
CA VAL A 466 -5.61 13.21 23.89
C VAL A 466 -5.16 12.35 25.06
N GLN A 467 -4.03 11.63 24.95
CA GLN A 467 -3.50 10.78 26.03
C GLN A 467 -3.14 11.56 27.29
N ARG A 468 -2.47 12.72 27.14
CA ARG A 468 -2.18 13.61 28.28
C ARG A 468 -3.44 14.10 28.98
N ARG A 469 -4.51 14.42 28.22
CA ARG A 469 -5.80 14.77 28.83
C ARG A 469 -6.42 13.58 29.54
N MET A 470 -6.34 12.37 28.98
CA MET A 470 -6.84 11.14 29.60
C MET A 470 -6.14 10.90 30.94
N ALA A 471 -4.83 10.95 30.97
CA ALA A 471 -4.05 10.77 32.20
C ALA A 471 -4.37 11.82 33.26
N SER A 472 -4.43 13.12 32.89
CA SER A 472 -4.56 14.21 33.84
C SER A 472 -5.97 14.44 34.40
N ARG A 473 -7.03 13.95 33.72
CA ARG A 473 -8.42 14.26 34.07
C ARG A 473 -9.32 13.04 34.23
N PHE A 474 -8.86 11.87 33.81
CA PHE A 474 -9.68 10.65 33.77
C PHE A 474 -8.93 9.43 34.30
N ASP A 475 -7.84 9.62 35.01
CA ASP A 475 -7.03 8.56 35.65
C ASP A 475 -6.64 7.43 34.68
N GLY A 476 -6.39 7.77 33.40
CA GLY A 476 -6.05 6.81 32.36
C GLY A 476 -7.24 6.00 31.80
N ASP A 477 -8.47 6.32 32.20
CA ASP A 477 -9.67 5.59 31.80
C ASP A 477 -10.15 6.00 30.39
N ALA A 478 -9.97 5.10 29.43
CA ALA A 478 -10.33 5.31 28.03
C ALA A 478 -11.85 5.41 27.79
N VAL A 479 -12.67 4.74 28.61
CA VAL A 479 -14.14 4.79 28.50
C VAL A 479 -14.65 6.12 29.02
N LYS A 480 -14.15 6.56 30.18
CA LYS A 480 -14.53 7.85 30.78
C LYS A 480 -14.16 9.02 29.86
N ILE A 481 -12.95 9.06 29.28
CA ILE A 481 -12.58 10.17 28.39
C ILE A 481 -13.46 10.20 27.13
N ARG A 482 -13.79 9.05 26.52
CA ARG A 482 -14.68 9.00 25.34
C ARG A 482 -16.04 9.58 25.67
N ARG A 483 -16.70 9.07 26.72
CA ARG A 483 -18.00 9.54 27.16
C ARG A 483 -17.99 11.04 27.47
N ALA A 484 -17.09 11.50 28.32
CA ALA A 484 -16.97 12.90 28.71
C ALA A 484 -16.65 13.84 27.52
N SER A 485 -15.86 13.36 26.53
CA SER A 485 -15.58 14.13 25.33
C SER A 485 -16.82 14.28 24.45
N VAL A 486 -17.60 13.22 24.25
CA VAL A 486 -18.88 13.27 23.51
C VAL A 486 -19.85 14.23 24.20
N GLU A 487 -20.05 14.09 25.51
CA GLU A 487 -20.94 14.95 26.30
C GLU A 487 -20.52 16.44 26.25
N SER A 488 -19.23 16.71 26.39
CA SER A 488 -18.67 18.08 26.30
C SER A 488 -18.87 18.70 24.93
N VAL A 489 -18.57 17.95 23.86
CA VAL A 489 -18.64 18.44 22.47
C VAL A 489 -20.09 18.61 22.03
N THR A 490 -20.99 17.68 22.33
CA THR A 490 -22.43 17.82 21.99
C THR A 490 -23.05 19.02 22.69
N ARG A 491 -22.71 19.26 23.96
CA ARG A 491 -23.12 20.47 24.69
C ARG A 491 -22.55 21.73 24.08
N ALA A 492 -21.27 21.76 23.71
CA ALA A 492 -20.63 22.92 23.10
C ALA A 492 -21.23 23.26 21.72
N LEU A 493 -21.54 22.24 20.93
CA LEU A 493 -22.16 22.39 19.61
C LEU A 493 -23.66 22.65 19.66
N GLY A 494 -24.33 22.36 20.79
CA GLY A 494 -25.78 22.50 20.95
C GLY A 494 -26.59 21.48 20.14
N VAL A 495 -26.08 20.25 20.00
CA VAL A 495 -26.71 19.22 19.17
C VAL A 495 -27.28 18.06 19.99
N ARG A 496 -28.37 17.49 19.48
CA ARG A 496 -28.96 16.23 19.98
C ARG A 496 -28.61 15.12 19.01
N THR A 497 -28.10 14.00 19.52
CA THR A 497 -27.56 12.90 18.72
C THR A 497 -28.46 11.67 18.69
N LYS A 498 -29.67 11.75 19.28
CA LYS A 498 -30.59 10.61 19.40
C LYS A 498 -30.98 9.98 18.05
N ASP A 499 -31.08 10.81 17.02
CA ASP A 499 -31.52 10.39 15.67
C ASP A 499 -30.32 10.14 14.71
N TRP A 500 -29.09 10.13 15.22
CA TRP A 500 -27.92 9.88 14.41
C TRP A 500 -27.76 8.40 14.10
N SER A 501 -27.32 8.09 12.91
CA SER A 501 -26.94 6.73 12.52
C SER A 501 -25.74 6.23 13.35
N GLU A 502 -25.58 4.93 13.43
CA GLU A 502 -24.44 4.31 14.12
C GLU A 502 -23.09 4.84 13.60
N ASN A 503 -22.94 5.01 12.28
CA ASN A 503 -21.74 5.58 11.69
C ASN A 503 -21.50 7.04 12.09
N GLU A 504 -22.56 7.84 12.22
CA GLU A 504 -22.45 9.24 12.70
C GLU A 504 -22.09 9.29 14.19
N GLY A 505 -22.66 8.39 14.99
CA GLY A 505 -22.30 8.23 16.40
C GLY A 505 -20.81 7.88 16.55
N ARG A 506 -20.32 6.90 15.82
CA ARG A 506 -18.91 6.49 15.80
C ARG A 506 -17.98 7.62 15.34
N ALA A 507 -18.34 8.32 14.27
CA ALA A 507 -17.58 9.48 13.80
C ALA A 507 -17.52 10.61 14.84
N LEU A 508 -18.61 10.82 15.58
CA LEU A 508 -18.63 11.78 16.70
C LEU A 508 -17.71 11.34 17.83
N GLU A 509 -17.78 10.09 18.26
CA GLU A 509 -16.91 9.54 19.32
C GLU A 509 -15.43 9.76 19.01
N ASP A 510 -15.02 9.47 17.77
CA ASP A 510 -13.65 9.65 17.33
C ASP A 510 -13.24 11.13 17.27
N LEU A 511 -14.07 11.98 16.63
CA LEU A 511 -13.76 13.40 16.48
C LEU A 511 -13.89 14.16 17.82
N ALA A 512 -14.77 13.74 18.71
CA ALA A 512 -14.96 14.39 20.00
C ALA A 512 -13.71 14.36 20.88
N LEU A 513 -12.88 13.32 20.79
CA LEU A 513 -11.61 13.24 21.52
C LEU A 513 -10.69 14.42 21.18
N VAL A 514 -10.68 14.84 19.91
CA VAL A 514 -9.85 15.95 19.41
C VAL A 514 -10.55 17.30 19.61
N LEU A 515 -11.85 17.38 19.30
CA LEU A 515 -12.64 18.61 19.46
C LEU A 515 -12.69 19.08 20.91
N ALA A 516 -12.74 18.15 21.86
CA ALA A 516 -12.73 18.46 23.29
C ALA A 516 -11.38 19.01 23.81
N LEU A 517 -10.32 18.98 23.00
CA LEU A 517 -9.06 19.67 23.28
C LEU A 517 -9.09 21.16 22.94
N ILE A 518 -10.12 21.62 22.21
CA ILE A 518 -10.26 23.03 21.80
C ILE A 518 -10.96 23.79 22.93
N PRO A 519 -10.25 24.67 23.66
CA PRO A 519 -10.77 25.24 24.92
C PRO A 519 -11.94 26.20 24.72
N ASP A 520 -12.03 26.88 23.58
CA ASP A 520 -13.04 27.89 23.27
C ASP A 520 -14.17 27.41 22.34
N LEU A 521 -14.30 26.11 22.06
CA LEU A 521 -15.27 25.52 21.16
C LEU A 521 -16.72 25.99 21.48
N ALA A 522 -17.06 26.08 22.77
CA ALA A 522 -18.38 26.55 23.20
C ALA A 522 -18.67 28.01 22.83
N ARG A 523 -17.63 28.83 22.60
CA ARG A 523 -17.73 30.27 22.25
C ARG A 523 -17.72 30.53 20.73
N TRP A 524 -17.62 29.47 19.92
CA TRP A 524 -17.63 29.63 18.48
C TRP A 524 -19.02 30.07 17.99
N THR A 525 -19.08 30.70 16.82
CA THR A 525 -20.34 31.16 16.23
C THR A 525 -21.28 29.98 15.92
N LYS A 526 -22.57 30.27 15.79
CA LYS A 526 -23.58 29.25 15.40
C LYS A 526 -23.23 28.58 14.07
N ASP A 527 -22.72 29.35 13.11
CA ASP A 527 -22.35 28.84 11.79
C ASP A 527 -21.11 27.92 11.85
N GLU A 528 -20.06 28.33 12.57
CA GLU A 528 -18.88 27.48 12.79
C GLU A 528 -19.24 26.15 13.46
N LYS A 529 -20.10 26.19 14.50
CA LYS A 529 -20.59 24.98 15.18
C LYS A 529 -21.41 24.08 14.24
N ARG A 530 -22.32 24.67 13.44
CA ARG A 530 -23.12 23.94 12.46
C ARG A 530 -22.22 23.27 11.42
N ASP A 531 -21.16 23.93 10.99
CA ASP A 531 -20.22 23.36 10.02
C ASP A 531 -19.40 22.21 10.63
N ILE A 532 -19.05 22.23 11.93
CA ILE A 532 -18.47 21.08 12.61
C ILE A 532 -19.44 19.88 12.58
N VAL A 533 -20.72 20.10 12.88
CA VAL A 533 -21.74 19.03 12.80
C VAL A 533 -21.79 18.43 11.39
N ARG A 534 -21.80 19.27 10.35
CA ARG A 534 -21.74 18.82 8.96
C ARG A 534 -20.46 18.02 8.65
N ILE A 535 -19.32 18.40 9.24
CA ILE A 535 -18.05 17.69 9.10
C ILE A 535 -18.17 16.30 9.71
N VAL A 536 -18.71 16.17 10.95
CA VAL A 536 -18.92 14.89 11.62
C VAL A 536 -19.84 13.98 10.80
N CYS A 537 -21.00 14.46 10.38
CA CYS A 537 -21.92 13.70 9.54
C CYS A 537 -21.29 13.31 8.19
N ALA A 538 -20.48 14.19 7.59
CA ALA A 538 -19.78 13.88 6.34
C ALA A 538 -18.68 12.83 6.51
N LYS A 539 -18.06 12.73 7.69
CA LYS A 539 -17.11 11.66 8.02
C LYS A 539 -17.78 10.28 7.98
N ALA A 540 -19.00 10.18 8.49
CA ALA A 540 -19.84 8.99 8.42
C ALA A 540 -20.43 8.74 7.02
N GLY A 541 -20.49 9.75 6.18
CA GLY A 541 -21.16 9.72 4.88
C GLY A 541 -20.49 8.81 3.86
N THR A 542 -21.05 8.76 2.66
CA THR A 542 -20.60 7.82 1.62
C THR A 542 -19.24 8.15 1.00
N ALA A 543 -18.74 9.40 1.09
CA ALA A 543 -17.50 9.83 0.41
C ALA A 543 -16.64 10.73 1.30
N GLU A 544 -15.42 10.30 1.63
CA GLU A 544 -14.48 11.10 2.41
C GLU A 544 -14.01 12.38 1.70
N SER A 545 -14.13 12.47 0.39
CA SER A 545 -13.87 13.71 -0.36
C SER A 545 -14.79 14.85 0.09
N ARG A 546 -16.07 14.56 0.45
CA ARG A 546 -16.98 15.56 1.01
C ARG A 546 -16.53 16.03 2.39
N TYR A 547 -16.13 15.11 3.25
CA TYR A 547 -15.56 15.41 4.56
C TYR A 547 -14.35 16.36 4.43
N LEU A 548 -13.40 16.04 3.57
CA LEU A 548 -12.21 16.86 3.36
C LEU A 548 -12.56 18.27 2.84
N ARG A 549 -13.49 18.39 1.90
CA ARG A 549 -13.90 19.71 1.39
C ARG A 549 -14.58 20.58 2.44
N LEU A 550 -15.34 19.99 3.36
CA LEU A 550 -15.92 20.72 4.50
C LEU A 550 -14.82 21.15 5.49
N LEU A 551 -13.89 20.25 5.82
CA LEU A 551 -12.73 20.59 6.63
C LEU A 551 -11.93 21.76 6.04
N GLN A 552 -11.64 21.71 4.74
CA GLN A 552 -10.86 22.75 4.04
C GLN A 552 -11.51 24.14 4.11
N ARG A 553 -12.82 24.22 4.25
CA ARG A 553 -13.57 25.48 4.38
C ARG A 553 -13.58 26.03 5.81
N HIS A 554 -13.31 25.20 6.81
CA HIS A 554 -13.38 25.59 8.22
C HIS A 554 -12.03 26.07 8.76
N SER A 555 -11.69 27.34 8.52
CA SER A 555 -10.37 27.92 8.86
C SER A 555 -10.04 27.84 10.35
N ARG A 556 -10.99 28.18 11.23
CA ARG A 556 -10.77 28.18 12.69
C ARG A 556 -10.49 26.77 13.23
N LEU A 557 -11.22 25.75 12.74
CA LEU A 557 -10.94 24.36 13.11
C LEU A 557 -9.56 23.91 12.64
N ARG A 558 -9.18 24.30 11.41
CA ARG A 558 -7.84 24.04 10.87
C ARG A 558 -6.76 24.61 11.76
N ASP A 559 -6.88 25.88 12.14
CA ASP A 559 -5.89 26.56 12.98
C ASP A 559 -5.78 25.92 14.38
N ALA A 560 -6.92 25.56 14.97
CA ALA A 560 -6.95 24.83 16.24
C ALA A 560 -6.25 23.47 16.14
N ILE A 561 -6.51 22.67 15.10
CA ILE A 561 -5.89 21.35 14.90
C ILE A 561 -4.39 21.50 14.60
N ILE A 562 -3.97 22.47 13.79
CA ILE A 562 -2.55 22.73 13.52
C ILE A 562 -1.84 23.07 14.83
N LYS A 563 -2.43 23.91 15.67
CA LYS A 563 -1.86 24.27 16.99
C LYS A 563 -1.71 23.07 17.91
N LEU A 564 -2.65 22.12 17.89
CA LEU A 564 -2.57 20.88 18.67
C LEU A 564 -1.46 19.93 18.16
N GLY A 565 -1.19 19.97 16.88
CA GLY A 565 -0.18 19.11 16.23
C GLY A 565 1.22 19.71 16.14
N SER A 566 1.40 20.98 16.51
CA SER A 566 2.68 21.71 16.39
C SER A 566 3.54 21.62 17.70
#